data_33837a93fcf8df766d09216ebcbd958c
#
_entry.id   33837a93fcf8df766d09216ebcbd958c
#
_cell.length_a   1.000
_cell.length_b   1.000
_cell.length_c   1.000
_cell.angle_alpha   90.00
_cell.angle_beta   90.00
_cell.angle_gamma   90.00
#
_symmetry.space_group_name_H-M   'P 1'
#
loop_
_entity.id
_entity.type
_entity.pdbx_description
1 polymer ?
#
loop_
_entity_poly.entity_id
_entity_poly.type
_entity_poly.pdbx_seq_one_letter_code
_entity_poly.pdbx_strand_id
1 'polypeptide(L)'
;NGNVTDNGDDSTTTTEATTETTTVRANTSNGGGGGGGGSSSRVTTTTTEVTTDATADDTTETTTATVESSTESTTVQAVTFSDVPADYWGAKYINELASNKVVNGYSDGTFLPNNEVKRADFIIMLLKGIGVDVTKAPQSNFSDVENGAYYYNAVGLAKDLGIANGNGDGTFSPASNITRQDMMILAKKALVYK
;
A
#
# COMPACT_ATOMS: atom_id res chain seq x y z
N ASN A 1 -55.26 40.48 31.41
CA ASN A 1 -54.69 40.22 30.10
C ASN A 1 -53.46 39.27 30.26
N GLY A 2 -53.74 38.00 30.25
CA GLY A 2 -52.70 36.94 30.30
C GLY A 2 -52.42 36.44 28.91
N ASN A 3 -51.15 36.31 28.58
CA ASN A 3 -50.71 35.60 27.39
C ASN A 3 -49.94 34.40 27.86
N VAL A 4 -50.48 33.23 27.58
CA VAL A 4 -49.84 31.90 27.80
C VAL A 4 -49.07 31.57 26.51
N THR A 5 -47.76 31.47 26.60
CA THR A 5 -46.93 30.96 25.53
C THR A 5 -46.67 29.47 25.79
N ASP A 6 -47.17 28.66 24.90
CA ASP A 6 -46.98 27.23 24.79
C ASP A 6 -45.53 26.96 24.37
N ASN A 7 -44.77 26.22 25.18
CA ASN A 7 -43.46 25.73 24.86
C ASN A 7 -43.58 24.30 24.33
N GLY A 8 -43.54 24.16 23.00
CA GLY A 8 -43.41 22.87 22.35
C GLY A 8 -42.04 22.28 22.63
N ASP A 9 -42.02 21.18 23.34
CA ASP A 9 -40.87 20.31 23.57
C ASP A 9 -40.65 19.46 22.29
N ASP A 10 -39.66 19.85 21.48
CA ASP A 10 -39.21 19.09 20.32
C ASP A 10 -38.05 18.15 20.77
N SER A 11 -38.46 16.97 21.27
CA SER A 11 -37.55 15.88 21.64
C SER A 11 -37.17 15.11 20.39
N THR A 12 -36.13 15.56 19.67
CA THR A 12 -35.48 14.78 18.63
C THR A 12 -34.65 13.67 19.27
N THR A 13 -35.19 12.45 19.27
CA THR A 13 -34.46 11.23 19.68
C THR A 13 -33.56 10.82 18.55
N THR A 14 -32.27 11.08 18.70
CA THR A 14 -31.22 10.55 17.78
C THR A 14 -30.95 9.09 18.13
N THR A 15 -31.36 8.18 17.27
CA THR A 15 -31.06 6.74 17.41
C THR A 15 -29.68 6.48 16.81
N GLU A 16 -28.70 6.17 17.65
CA GLU A 16 -27.39 5.69 17.19
C GLU A 16 -27.51 4.23 16.73
N ALA A 17 -27.14 3.98 15.47
CA ALA A 17 -27.06 2.65 14.90
C ALA A 17 -25.74 2.00 15.33
N THR A 18 -25.79 0.94 16.12
CA THR A 18 -24.60 0.15 16.50
C THR A 18 -24.38 -0.95 15.46
N THR A 19 -23.27 -0.87 14.73
CA THR A 19 -22.87 -1.90 13.76
C THR A 19 -22.00 -2.94 14.46
N GLU A 20 -22.50 -4.15 14.63
CA GLU A 20 -21.71 -5.30 15.09
C GLU A 20 -21.19 -6.09 13.89
N THR A 21 -19.86 -6.20 13.75
CA THR A 21 -19.23 -7.00 12.71
C THR A 21 -18.83 -8.36 13.28
N THR A 22 -19.53 -9.41 12.88
CA THR A 22 -19.18 -10.78 13.25
C THR A 22 -18.45 -11.47 12.10
N THR A 23 -17.16 -11.80 12.30
CA THR A 23 -16.37 -12.55 11.33
C THR A 23 -16.49 -14.04 11.59
N VAL A 24 -17.17 -14.78 10.73
CA VAL A 24 -17.25 -16.25 10.77
C VAL A 24 -16.19 -16.84 9.84
N ARG A 25 -15.22 -17.56 10.39
CA ARG A 25 -14.28 -18.38 9.61
C ARG A 25 -14.90 -19.74 9.34
N ALA A 26 -15.23 -20.01 8.09
CA ALA A 26 -15.61 -21.35 7.68
C ALA A 26 -14.33 -22.15 7.39
N ASN A 27 -14.06 -23.19 8.20
CA ASN A 27 -12.99 -24.14 7.99
C ASN A 27 -13.58 -25.35 7.25
N THR A 28 -13.39 -25.45 5.92
CA THR A 28 -13.74 -26.66 5.16
C THR A 28 -12.51 -27.55 5.09
N SER A 29 -12.43 -28.55 5.97
CA SER A 29 -11.52 -29.68 5.81
C SER A 29 -12.14 -30.66 4.81
N ASN A 30 -11.58 -30.74 3.60
CA ASN A 30 -11.89 -31.83 2.68
C ASN A 30 -10.60 -32.60 2.39
N GLY A 31 -10.56 -33.86 2.80
CA GLY A 31 -9.48 -34.76 2.55
C GLY A 31 -9.57 -35.39 1.17
N GLY A 32 -8.42 -35.57 0.51
CA GLY A 32 -8.21 -36.57 -0.52
C GLY A 32 -8.00 -36.08 -1.96
N GLY A 33 -6.74 -36.18 -2.44
CA GLY A 33 -6.43 -36.62 -3.82
C GLY A 33 -6.25 -35.56 -4.90
N GLY A 34 -4.97 -35.27 -5.20
CA GLY A 34 -4.40 -35.14 -6.58
C GLY A 34 -4.95 -34.08 -7.53
N GLY A 35 -4.07 -33.17 -7.96
CA GLY A 35 -4.26 -32.41 -9.19
C GLY A 35 -4.23 -30.90 -9.01
N GLY A 36 -3.24 -30.22 -9.62
CA GLY A 36 -3.04 -28.78 -9.54
C GLY A 36 -4.23 -27.97 -10.05
N GLY A 37 -4.61 -26.99 -9.27
CA GLY A 37 -5.61 -26.01 -9.60
C GLY A 37 -5.67 -24.99 -8.48
N GLY A 38 -5.38 -23.72 -8.78
CA GLY A 38 -5.41 -22.64 -7.81
C GLY A 38 -6.78 -22.53 -7.15
N SER A 39 -6.81 -22.81 -5.85
CA SER A 39 -8.01 -22.66 -5.02
C SER A 39 -8.19 -21.19 -4.65
N SER A 40 -9.09 -20.52 -5.36
CA SER A 40 -9.59 -19.20 -4.99
C SER A 40 -10.55 -19.37 -3.81
N SER A 41 -10.09 -19.01 -2.61
CA SER A 41 -10.95 -18.96 -1.42
C SER A 41 -11.80 -17.70 -1.48
N ARG A 42 -13.07 -17.87 -1.82
CA ARG A 42 -14.06 -16.79 -1.77
C ARG A 42 -14.46 -16.55 -0.33
N VAL A 43 -14.11 -15.38 0.21
CA VAL A 43 -14.61 -14.92 1.49
C VAL A 43 -15.91 -14.16 1.24
N THR A 44 -17.03 -14.69 1.68
CA THR A 44 -18.32 -14.01 1.63
C THR A 44 -18.56 -13.38 3.00
N THR A 45 -18.60 -12.05 3.06
CA THR A 45 -18.96 -11.32 4.28
C THR A 45 -20.42 -10.94 4.18
N THR A 46 -21.27 -11.49 5.03
CA THR A 46 -22.69 -11.13 5.13
C THR A 46 -22.83 -10.09 6.22
N THR A 47 -23.22 -8.87 5.88
CA THR A 47 -23.58 -7.82 6.84
C THR A 47 -25.08 -7.79 6.95
N THR A 48 -25.60 -8.04 8.14
CA THR A 48 -27.05 -7.96 8.43
C THR A 48 -27.29 -6.63 9.14
N GLU A 49 -27.97 -5.70 8.47
CA GLU A 49 -28.51 -4.51 9.13
C GLU A 49 -29.89 -4.86 9.73
N VAL A 50 -30.01 -4.68 11.03
CA VAL A 50 -31.31 -4.77 11.70
C VAL A 50 -31.80 -3.38 11.96
N THR A 51 -32.80 -2.93 11.20
CA THR A 51 -33.49 -1.67 11.45
C THR A 51 -34.74 -1.99 12.26
N THR A 52 -34.80 -1.58 13.52
CA THR A 52 -36.02 -1.67 14.33
C THR A 52 -36.80 -0.37 14.20
N ASP A 53 -37.93 -0.40 13.51
CA ASP A 53 -38.90 0.69 13.53
C ASP A 53 -39.94 0.39 14.61
N ALA A 54 -39.99 1.24 15.63
CA ALA A 54 -40.94 1.09 16.73
C ALA A 54 -42.18 1.92 16.43
N THR A 55 -43.09 1.37 15.63
CA THR A 55 -44.46 1.86 15.57
C THR A 55 -45.36 0.84 16.30
N ALA A 56 -46.10 1.33 17.28
CA ALA A 56 -46.99 0.52 18.10
C ALA A 56 -48.16 -0.02 17.28
N ASP A 57 -48.00 -1.20 16.71
CA ASP A 57 -49.08 -2.18 16.51
C ASP A 57 -48.43 -3.53 16.17
N ASP A 58 -48.96 -4.56 16.79
CA ASP A 58 -48.53 -5.93 16.98
C ASP A 58 -48.34 -6.70 15.63
N THR A 59 -47.27 -6.37 14.85
CA THR A 59 -46.79 -7.27 13.78
C THR A 59 -45.34 -6.93 13.44
N THR A 60 -44.38 -7.71 13.97
CA THR A 60 -42.96 -7.59 13.65
C THR A 60 -42.69 -8.23 12.30
N GLU A 61 -42.61 -7.46 11.22
CA GLU A 61 -42.09 -7.94 9.94
C GLU A 61 -40.57 -7.76 9.90
N THR A 62 -39.86 -8.87 9.94
CA THR A 62 -38.39 -8.90 9.76
C THR A 62 -38.08 -8.92 8.28
N THR A 63 -37.77 -7.78 7.67
CA THR A 63 -37.29 -7.71 6.29
C THR A 63 -35.79 -7.94 6.25
N THR A 64 -35.36 -9.12 5.81
CA THR A 64 -33.95 -9.43 5.60
C THR A 64 -33.55 -8.94 4.20
N ALA A 65 -32.88 -7.81 4.12
CA ALA A 65 -32.27 -7.35 2.89
C ALA A 65 -30.86 -7.92 2.74
N THR A 66 -30.68 -8.86 1.82
CA THR A 66 -29.35 -9.41 1.49
C THR A 66 -28.69 -8.48 0.48
N VAL A 67 -27.72 -7.70 0.93
CA VAL A 67 -26.87 -6.91 0.03
C VAL A 67 -25.65 -7.75 -0.35
N GLU A 68 -25.63 -8.27 -1.57
CA GLU A 68 -24.44 -8.92 -2.11
C GLU A 68 -23.42 -7.83 -2.51
N SER A 69 -22.48 -7.55 -1.64
CA SER A 69 -21.33 -6.70 -1.97
C SER A 69 -20.29 -7.55 -2.69
N SER A 70 -20.24 -7.45 -4.00
CA SER A 70 -19.14 -7.99 -4.80
C SER A 70 -17.88 -7.16 -4.56
N THR A 71 -17.07 -7.55 -3.59
CA THR A 71 -15.70 -7.03 -3.50
C THR A 71 -14.91 -7.71 -4.61
N GLU A 72 -14.67 -7.02 -5.73
CA GLU A 72 -13.66 -7.44 -6.69
C GLU A 72 -12.31 -7.44 -5.96
N SER A 73 -11.89 -8.62 -5.53
CA SER A 73 -10.51 -8.83 -5.10
C SER A 73 -9.64 -8.69 -6.34
N THR A 74 -9.07 -7.50 -6.53
CA THR A 74 -8.00 -7.31 -7.50
C THR A 74 -6.87 -8.26 -7.10
N THR A 75 -6.80 -9.40 -7.76
CA THR A 75 -5.69 -10.34 -7.62
C THR A 75 -4.45 -9.62 -8.14
N VAL A 76 -3.72 -8.95 -7.26
CA VAL A 76 -2.38 -8.43 -7.57
C VAL A 76 -1.56 -9.67 -7.88
N GLN A 77 -1.26 -9.91 -9.16
CA GLN A 77 -0.40 -11.02 -9.56
C GLN A 77 0.94 -10.83 -8.84
N ALA A 78 1.30 -11.80 -8.02
CA ALA A 78 2.57 -11.77 -7.32
C ALA A 78 3.69 -11.78 -8.36
N VAL A 79 4.46 -10.71 -8.38
CA VAL A 79 5.68 -10.63 -9.20
C VAL A 79 6.68 -11.59 -8.60
N THR A 80 7.19 -12.54 -9.39
CA THR A 80 8.21 -13.50 -8.98
C THR A 80 9.40 -13.42 -9.92
N PHE A 81 10.58 -13.72 -9.41
CA PHE A 81 11.84 -13.72 -10.17
C PHE A 81 12.42 -15.12 -10.23
N SER A 82 13.02 -15.48 -11.36
CA SER A 82 13.53 -16.84 -11.61
C SER A 82 14.67 -17.25 -10.68
N ASP A 83 15.42 -16.29 -10.16
CA ASP A 83 16.55 -16.46 -9.25
C ASP A 83 16.24 -16.20 -7.77
N VAL A 84 14.94 -15.97 -7.45
CA VAL A 84 14.45 -15.78 -6.08
C VAL A 84 13.42 -16.86 -5.77
N PRO A 85 13.87 -18.07 -5.37
CA PRO A 85 12.95 -19.15 -5.03
C PRO A 85 12.11 -18.80 -3.80
N ALA A 86 10.96 -19.46 -3.66
CA ALA A 86 9.98 -19.11 -2.62
C ALA A 86 10.50 -19.30 -1.18
N ASP A 87 11.47 -20.18 -0.98
CA ASP A 87 12.15 -20.44 0.29
C ASP A 87 13.34 -19.49 0.55
N TYR A 88 13.70 -18.64 -0.41
CA TYR A 88 14.71 -17.60 -0.19
C TYR A 88 14.25 -16.64 0.90
N TRP A 89 15.09 -16.39 1.90
CA TRP A 89 14.74 -15.57 3.08
C TRP A 89 14.17 -14.18 2.75
N GLY A 90 14.61 -13.60 1.63
CA GLY A 90 14.20 -12.28 1.16
C GLY A 90 13.01 -12.29 0.20
N ALA A 91 12.55 -13.48 -0.27
CA ALA A 91 11.57 -13.60 -1.35
C ALA A 91 10.28 -12.80 -1.07
N LYS A 92 9.73 -12.90 0.13
CA LYS A 92 8.52 -12.19 0.53
C LYS A 92 8.67 -10.68 0.33
N TYR A 93 9.77 -10.11 0.80
CA TYR A 93 10.02 -8.67 0.76
C TYR A 93 10.31 -8.17 -0.66
N ILE A 94 11.09 -8.95 -1.43
CA ILE A 94 11.40 -8.63 -2.83
C ILE A 94 10.11 -8.62 -3.65
N ASN A 95 9.27 -9.65 -3.53
CA ASN A 95 8.01 -9.77 -4.26
C ASN A 95 7.01 -8.67 -3.86
N GLU A 96 6.95 -8.29 -2.58
CA GLU A 96 6.12 -7.19 -2.10
C GLU A 96 6.59 -5.84 -2.67
N LEU A 97 7.89 -5.55 -2.65
CA LEU A 97 8.44 -4.33 -3.22
C LEU A 97 8.26 -4.28 -4.74
N ALA A 98 8.37 -5.42 -5.44
CA ALA A 98 8.15 -5.51 -6.87
C ALA A 98 6.67 -5.31 -7.23
N SER A 99 5.74 -5.91 -6.48
CA SER A 99 4.30 -5.73 -6.66
C SER A 99 3.88 -4.27 -6.45
N ASN A 100 4.54 -3.56 -5.54
CA ASN A 100 4.36 -2.12 -5.31
C ASN A 100 5.19 -1.23 -6.25
N LYS A 101 5.87 -1.81 -7.25
CA LYS A 101 6.70 -1.10 -8.24
C LYS A 101 7.83 -0.25 -7.64
N VAL A 102 8.23 -0.55 -6.41
CA VAL A 102 9.38 0.07 -5.74
C VAL A 102 10.68 -0.43 -6.36
N VAL A 103 10.77 -1.75 -6.59
CA VAL A 103 11.87 -2.39 -7.30
C VAL A 103 11.35 -3.03 -8.59
N ASN A 104 12.23 -3.18 -9.57
CA ASN A 104 12.00 -3.95 -10.78
C ASN A 104 13.12 -4.98 -10.90
N GLY A 105 12.82 -6.13 -11.50
CA GLY A 105 13.85 -7.07 -11.93
C GLY A 105 14.47 -6.64 -13.26
N TYR A 106 15.32 -7.49 -13.77
CA TYR A 106 15.92 -7.33 -15.08
C TYR A 106 15.01 -7.89 -16.18
N SER A 107 15.29 -7.54 -17.44
CA SER A 107 14.50 -7.97 -18.60
C SER A 107 14.51 -9.48 -18.86
N ASP A 108 15.48 -10.21 -18.29
CA ASP A 108 15.59 -11.66 -18.33
C ASP A 108 14.78 -12.39 -17.25
N GLY A 109 14.01 -11.63 -16.44
CA GLY A 109 13.20 -12.18 -15.36
C GLY A 109 13.94 -12.46 -14.06
N THR A 110 15.20 -11.98 -13.92
CA THR A 110 16.00 -12.11 -12.69
C THR A 110 15.89 -10.85 -11.81
N PHE A 111 16.26 -10.99 -10.54
CA PHE A 111 16.37 -9.90 -9.57
C PHE A 111 17.82 -9.63 -9.16
N LEU A 112 18.64 -10.65 -9.17
CA LEU A 112 20.06 -10.65 -8.76
C LEU A 112 20.27 -10.14 -7.32
N PRO A 113 19.70 -10.82 -6.31
CA PRO A 113 19.64 -10.35 -4.93
C PRO A 113 21.00 -10.17 -4.25
N ASN A 114 22.05 -10.81 -4.77
CA ASN A 114 23.40 -10.73 -4.24
C ASN A 114 24.29 -9.71 -4.96
N ASN A 115 23.76 -9.03 -5.98
CA ASN A 115 24.51 -8.02 -6.70
C ASN A 115 24.65 -6.72 -5.92
N GLU A 116 25.71 -6.00 -6.19
CA GLU A 116 25.92 -4.66 -5.64
C GLU A 116 24.89 -3.66 -6.21
N VAL A 117 24.42 -2.75 -5.38
CA VAL A 117 23.44 -1.74 -5.73
C VAL A 117 24.15 -0.43 -6.08
N LYS A 118 23.81 0.17 -7.21
CA LYS A 118 24.30 1.52 -7.56
C LYS A 118 23.64 2.58 -6.69
N ARG A 119 24.35 3.65 -6.42
CA ARG A 119 23.88 4.76 -5.59
C ARG A 119 22.63 5.41 -6.18
N ALA A 120 22.56 5.55 -7.51
CA ALA A 120 21.37 6.04 -8.19
C ALA A 120 20.18 5.09 -8.04
N ASP A 121 20.38 3.78 -8.17
CA ASP A 121 19.32 2.78 -8.03
C ASP A 121 18.75 2.77 -6.61
N PHE A 122 19.61 2.90 -5.60
CA PHE A 122 19.14 3.01 -4.23
C PHE A 122 18.25 4.23 -4.00
N ILE A 123 18.61 5.40 -4.57
CA ILE A 123 17.76 6.60 -4.49
C ILE A 123 16.41 6.38 -5.14
N ILE A 124 16.36 5.76 -6.33
CA ILE A 124 15.09 5.45 -7.00
C ILE A 124 14.19 4.58 -6.11
N MET A 125 14.76 3.49 -5.57
CA MET A 125 14.04 2.59 -4.66
C MET A 125 13.56 3.31 -3.40
N LEU A 126 14.42 4.12 -2.79
CA LEU A 126 14.12 4.86 -1.57
C LEU A 126 12.96 5.84 -1.77
N LEU A 127 13.02 6.67 -2.82
CA LEU A 127 11.98 7.65 -3.12
C LEU A 127 10.64 6.99 -3.45
N LYS A 128 10.65 5.94 -4.27
CA LYS A 128 9.44 5.15 -4.54
C LYS A 128 8.87 4.53 -3.27
N GLY A 129 9.72 3.99 -2.39
CA GLY A 129 9.31 3.36 -1.15
C GLY A 129 8.65 4.33 -0.15
N ILE A 130 9.00 5.62 -0.20
CA ILE A 130 8.34 6.67 0.59
C ILE A 130 7.20 7.37 -0.16
N GLY A 131 6.85 6.91 -1.37
CA GLY A 131 5.72 7.42 -2.15
C GLY A 131 6.00 8.71 -2.94
N VAL A 132 7.26 9.06 -3.19
CA VAL A 132 7.63 10.20 -4.04
C VAL A 132 7.51 9.80 -5.51
N ASP A 133 6.82 10.62 -6.29
CA ASP A 133 6.70 10.45 -7.73
C ASP A 133 8.00 10.86 -8.44
N VAL A 134 8.80 9.86 -8.80
CA VAL A 134 10.11 10.05 -9.46
C VAL A 134 10.02 10.43 -10.94
N THR A 135 8.83 10.58 -11.49
CA THR A 135 8.64 11.06 -12.88
C THR A 135 8.68 12.59 -12.97
N LYS A 136 8.51 13.29 -11.87
CA LYS A 136 8.55 14.74 -11.81
C LYS A 136 9.96 15.26 -12.07
N ALA A 137 10.04 16.39 -12.80
CA ALA A 137 11.31 17.07 -13.04
C ALA A 137 11.80 17.74 -11.76
N PRO A 138 13.10 17.63 -11.41
CA PRO A 138 13.69 18.32 -10.28
C PRO A 138 13.97 19.80 -10.61
N GLN A 139 14.12 20.63 -9.57
CA GLN A 139 14.53 22.04 -9.72
C GLN A 139 16.03 22.16 -9.99
N SER A 140 16.82 21.24 -9.44
CA SER A 140 18.28 21.22 -9.59
C SER A 140 18.83 19.81 -9.60
N ASN A 141 20.06 19.65 -10.05
CA ASN A 141 20.74 18.35 -10.00
C ASN A 141 22.23 18.52 -9.62
N PHE A 142 22.94 17.41 -9.51
CA PHE A 142 24.38 17.38 -9.33
C PHE A 142 25.10 17.47 -10.67
N SER A 143 26.34 17.94 -10.65
CA SER A 143 27.11 18.23 -11.88
C SER A 143 27.48 17.00 -12.70
N ASP A 144 27.53 15.83 -12.07
CA ASP A 144 27.85 14.52 -12.66
C ASP A 144 26.61 13.68 -12.99
N VAL A 145 25.40 14.28 -12.92
CA VAL A 145 24.13 13.63 -13.26
C VAL A 145 23.66 14.14 -14.60
N GLU A 146 23.84 13.32 -15.65
CA GLU A 146 23.53 13.68 -17.02
C GLU A 146 22.01 13.82 -17.24
N ASN A 147 21.63 14.88 -17.97
CA ASN A 147 20.25 15.06 -18.38
C ASN A 147 19.83 13.92 -19.33
N GLY A 148 18.68 13.32 -19.06
CA GLY A 148 18.18 12.17 -19.82
C GLY A 148 18.62 10.81 -19.27
N ALA A 149 19.51 10.75 -18.28
CA ALA A 149 19.80 9.50 -17.57
C ALA A 149 18.52 9.00 -16.84
N TYR A 150 18.31 7.67 -16.78
CA TYR A 150 17.11 7.06 -16.16
C TYR A 150 16.93 7.44 -14.69
N TYR A 151 17.99 7.82 -14.02
CA TYR A 151 18.00 8.25 -12.62
C TYR A 151 17.96 9.77 -12.45
N TYR A 152 17.98 10.56 -13.53
CA TYR A 152 18.09 12.01 -13.48
C TYR A 152 17.06 12.67 -12.57
N ASN A 153 15.79 12.34 -12.78
CA ASN A 153 14.71 12.92 -11.98
C ASN A 153 14.78 12.49 -10.51
N ALA A 154 15.01 11.21 -10.24
CA ALA A 154 15.06 10.70 -8.88
C ALA A 154 16.21 11.31 -8.08
N VAL A 155 17.41 11.41 -8.68
CA VAL A 155 18.57 11.97 -7.99
C VAL A 155 18.40 13.47 -7.72
N GLY A 156 17.88 14.23 -8.70
CA GLY A 156 17.59 15.65 -8.52
C GLY A 156 16.48 15.90 -7.50
N LEU A 157 15.39 15.13 -7.53
CA LEU A 157 14.35 15.20 -6.50
C LEU A 157 14.88 14.89 -5.11
N ALA A 158 15.75 13.88 -4.96
CA ALA A 158 16.37 13.60 -3.68
C ALA A 158 17.22 14.76 -3.15
N LYS A 159 17.86 15.52 -4.05
CA LYS A 159 18.57 16.77 -3.73
C LYS A 159 17.61 17.86 -3.29
N ASP A 160 16.55 18.13 -4.08
CA ASP A 160 15.56 19.16 -3.78
C ASP A 160 14.82 18.92 -2.45
N LEU A 161 14.60 17.65 -2.09
CA LEU A 161 13.99 17.22 -0.83
C LEU A 161 14.97 17.18 0.35
N GLY A 162 16.25 17.51 0.13
CA GLY A 162 17.28 17.46 1.18
C GLY A 162 17.67 16.05 1.64
N ILE A 163 17.20 15.01 0.94
CA ILE A 163 17.52 13.61 1.23
C ILE A 163 18.96 13.32 0.79
N ALA A 164 19.37 13.77 -0.40
CA ALA A 164 20.72 13.61 -0.91
C ALA A 164 21.48 14.94 -0.93
N ASN A 165 22.65 14.99 -0.29
CA ASN A 165 23.52 16.18 -0.27
C ASN A 165 24.74 16.05 -1.22
N GLY A 166 24.88 14.90 -1.90
CA GLY A 166 26.07 14.61 -2.71
C GLY A 166 27.33 14.39 -1.89
N ASN A 167 28.47 14.57 -2.54
CA ASN A 167 29.81 14.29 -1.97
C ASN A 167 30.45 15.53 -1.34
N GLY A 168 29.79 16.69 -1.38
CA GLY A 168 30.33 17.96 -0.87
C GLY A 168 31.03 18.83 -1.92
N ASP A 169 31.34 18.28 -3.08
CA ASP A 169 31.98 18.95 -4.22
C ASP A 169 30.99 19.26 -5.38
N GLY A 170 29.71 19.10 -5.13
CA GLY A 170 28.65 19.26 -6.14
C GLY A 170 28.37 18.03 -6.99
N THR A 171 29.03 16.90 -6.72
CA THR A 171 28.80 15.61 -7.38
C THR A 171 27.96 14.66 -6.51
N PHE A 172 27.40 13.60 -7.14
CA PHE A 172 26.61 12.55 -6.49
C PHE A 172 27.23 11.16 -6.61
N SER A 173 28.01 10.91 -7.67
CA SER A 173 28.55 9.61 -8.05
C SER A 173 27.48 8.54 -8.29
N PRO A 174 26.55 8.74 -9.27
CA PRO A 174 25.39 7.90 -9.47
C PRO A 174 25.74 6.45 -9.81
N ALA A 175 26.82 6.23 -10.55
CA ALA A 175 27.28 4.91 -11.00
C ALA A 175 28.09 4.13 -9.98
N SER A 176 28.49 4.76 -8.88
CA SER A 176 29.23 4.08 -7.81
C SER A 176 28.35 3.13 -7.01
N ASN A 177 28.93 2.05 -6.50
CA ASN A 177 28.22 1.18 -5.58
C ASN A 177 27.98 1.91 -4.27
N ILE A 178 26.77 1.77 -3.73
CA ILE A 178 26.42 2.45 -2.48
C ILE A 178 27.01 1.72 -1.28
N THR A 179 27.53 2.48 -0.32
CA THR A 179 28.01 1.91 0.94
C THR A 179 26.85 1.71 1.92
N ARG A 180 27.02 0.77 2.86
CA ARG A 180 26.05 0.57 3.95
C ARG A 180 25.83 1.86 4.76
N GLN A 181 26.88 2.64 5.00
CA GLN A 181 26.81 3.92 5.69
C GLN A 181 25.92 4.91 4.94
N ASP A 182 26.12 5.06 3.63
CA ASP A 182 25.34 5.97 2.80
C ASP A 182 23.86 5.55 2.76
N MET A 183 23.58 4.25 2.62
CA MET A 183 22.22 3.71 2.70
C MET A 183 21.51 4.16 3.99
N MET A 184 22.18 4.04 5.14
CA MET A 184 21.60 4.41 6.43
C MET A 184 21.35 5.91 6.56
N ILE A 185 22.28 6.74 6.05
CA ILE A 185 22.13 8.20 6.06
C ILE A 185 20.96 8.63 5.20
N LEU A 186 20.88 8.12 3.97
CA LEU A 186 19.81 8.44 3.02
C LEU A 186 18.45 7.96 3.53
N ALA A 187 18.38 6.74 4.05
CA ALA A 187 17.15 6.17 4.62
C ALA A 187 16.67 7.00 5.83
N LYS A 188 17.57 7.38 6.74
CA LYS A 188 17.22 8.22 7.89
C LYS A 188 16.66 9.57 7.45
N LYS A 189 17.25 10.23 6.44
CA LYS A 189 16.76 11.50 5.93
C LYS A 189 15.39 11.36 5.24
N ALA A 190 15.18 10.29 4.50
CA ALA A 190 13.91 9.99 3.88
C ALA A 190 12.78 9.75 4.89
N LEU A 191 13.08 9.06 6.01
CA LEU A 191 12.11 8.84 7.10
C LEU A 191 11.71 10.14 7.82
N VAL A 192 12.60 11.13 7.89
CA VAL A 192 12.30 12.44 8.50
C VAL A 192 11.50 13.35 7.56
N TYR A 193 11.68 13.16 6.26
CA TYR A 193 10.93 13.91 5.24
C TYR A 193 9.43 13.57 5.24
N LYS A 194 9.05 12.34 5.56
CA LYS A 194 7.66 11.88 5.60
C LYS A 194 6.97 12.31 6.90
#